data_263e0dfa5fecce6e497e4c3a703b0c14
#
_entry.id   263e0dfa5fecce6e497e4c3a703b0c14
#
_cell.length_a   1.000
_cell.length_b   1.000
_cell.length_c   1.000
_cell.angle_alpha   90.00
_cell.angle_beta   90.00
_cell.angle_gamma   90.00
#
_symmetry.space_group_name_H-M   'P 1'
#
loop_
_entity.id
_entity.type
_entity.pdbx_description
1 polymer ?
#
loop_
_entity_poly.entity_id
_entity_poly.type
_entity_poly.pdbx_seq_one_letter_code
_entity_poly.pdbx_strand_id
1 'polypeptide(L)'
;MVVWGGLTNSWEKKRSARQRRKGKKYTHLNTEFQRIAMRDKKAFLSDQCKEIEENNRMGKMSDLVKKIRDAKGTLHAKMGTIKDRNGMDLTEAEDIKKRWQEYTKELYKKDLHDSDNHDGVITNLEPDILECEVKWTFGSITMNKASGGDEIPVELFQILTDDAVKVLHSICQQIWKTQQWPQDWKRSVFILIPKKDNAKECSNYQTIAFISHASKVMLKILQTRL
;
A
#
# COMPACT_ATOMS: atom_id res chain seq x y z
N MET A 1 -12.44 52.37 -35.37
CA MET A 1 -11.38 51.58 -34.72
C MET A 1 -11.98 50.66 -33.65
N VAL A 2 -12.75 49.67 -33.98
CA VAL A 2 -13.35 48.68 -33.06
C VAL A 2 -13.72 47.43 -33.85
N VAL A 3 -12.79 46.48 -34.11
CA VAL A 3 -13.18 45.14 -34.63
C VAL A 3 -12.19 44.03 -34.21
N TRP A 4 -11.12 44.30 -33.43
CA TRP A 4 -10.11 43.28 -33.12
C TRP A 4 -10.34 42.51 -31.81
N GLY A 5 -11.18 43.00 -30.89
CA GLY A 5 -11.40 42.36 -29.59
C GLY A 5 -12.30 41.10 -29.62
N GLY A 6 -13.15 40.95 -30.63
CA GLY A 6 -14.08 39.82 -30.70
C GLY A 6 -13.47 38.53 -31.27
N LEU A 7 -12.47 38.65 -32.14
CA LEU A 7 -11.85 37.49 -32.79
C LEU A 7 -10.88 36.76 -31.85
N THR A 8 -10.12 37.47 -31.02
CA THR A 8 -9.20 36.87 -30.04
C THR A 8 -9.95 36.03 -29.00
N ASN A 9 -11.06 36.53 -28.47
CA ASN A 9 -11.91 35.80 -27.51
C ASN A 9 -12.53 34.51 -28.10
N SER A 10 -12.84 34.50 -29.39
CA SER A 10 -13.36 33.31 -30.08
C SER A 10 -12.28 32.24 -30.26
N TRP A 11 -11.05 32.64 -30.60
CA TRP A 11 -9.93 31.71 -30.74
C TRP A 11 -9.50 31.09 -29.41
N GLU A 12 -9.44 31.86 -28.32
CA GLU A 12 -9.13 31.39 -27.00
C GLU A 12 -10.18 30.40 -26.48
N LYS A 13 -11.46 30.68 -26.68
CA LYS A 13 -12.56 29.75 -26.36
C LYS A 13 -12.46 28.45 -27.15
N LYS A 14 -12.12 28.50 -28.43
CA LYS A 14 -11.92 27.30 -29.26
C LYS A 14 -10.72 26.50 -28.82
N ARG A 15 -9.60 27.16 -28.47
CA ARG A 15 -8.37 26.52 -27.99
C ARG A 15 -8.59 25.82 -26.64
N SER A 16 -9.25 26.50 -25.70
CA SER A 16 -9.58 25.93 -24.37
C SER A 16 -10.57 24.77 -24.48
N ALA A 17 -11.57 24.85 -25.34
CA ALA A 17 -12.51 23.76 -25.60
C ALA A 17 -11.82 22.54 -26.24
N ARG A 18 -10.88 22.77 -27.16
CA ARG A 18 -10.08 21.68 -27.77
C ARG A 18 -9.16 21.01 -26.76
N GLN A 19 -8.58 21.78 -25.85
CA GLN A 19 -7.71 21.26 -24.79
C GLN A 19 -8.50 20.46 -23.73
N ARG A 20 -9.71 20.91 -23.36
CA ARG A 20 -10.65 20.20 -22.49
C ARG A 20 -11.14 18.88 -23.12
N ARG A 21 -11.41 18.86 -24.44
CA ARG A 21 -11.79 17.63 -25.16
C ARG A 21 -10.65 16.63 -25.21
N LYS A 22 -9.41 17.06 -25.43
CA LYS A 22 -8.21 16.20 -25.38
C LYS A 22 -8.00 15.62 -23.97
N GLY A 23 -8.14 16.44 -22.93
CA GLY A 23 -8.07 15.98 -21.54
C GLY A 23 -9.13 14.93 -21.20
N LYS A 24 -10.39 15.16 -21.57
CA LYS A 24 -11.48 14.18 -21.36
C LYS A 24 -11.26 12.87 -22.10
N LYS A 25 -10.75 12.92 -23.35
CA LYS A 25 -10.42 11.72 -24.12
C LYS A 25 -9.26 10.96 -23.47
N TYR A 26 -8.24 11.67 -23.00
CA TYR A 26 -7.11 11.06 -22.31
C TYR A 26 -7.53 10.40 -20.99
N THR A 27 -8.35 11.07 -20.16
CA THR A 27 -8.85 10.50 -18.92
C THR A 27 -9.70 9.26 -19.17
N HIS A 28 -10.59 9.28 -20.16
CA HIS A 28 -11.40 8.12 -20.54
C HIS A 28 -10.51 6.93 -20.97
N LEU A 29 -9.55 7.16 -21.87
CA LEU A 29 -8.63 6.11 -22.33
C LEU A 29 -7.76 5.57 -21.21
N ASN A 30 -7.28 6.43 -20.30
CA ASN A 30 -6.52 5.99 -19.16
C ASN A 30 -7.35 5.14 -18.18
N THR A 31 -8.61 5.54 -17.94
CA THR A 31 -9.53 4.75 -17.12
C THR A 31 -9.81 3.38 -17.73
N GLU A 32 -10.04 3.32 -19.04
CA GLU A 32 -10.27 2.07 -19.75
C GLU A 32 -9.01 1.17 -19.74
N PHE A 33 -7.84 1.76 -19.96
CA PHE A 33 -6.56 1.05 -19.85
C PHE A 33 -6.37 0.46 -18.44
N GLN A 34 -6.62 1.25 -17.39
CA GLN A 34 -6.52 0.78 -16.01
C GLN A 34 -7.50 -0.38 -15.74
N ARG A 35 -8.74 -0.25 -16.23
CA ARG A 35 -9.76 -1.31 -16.08
C ARG A 35 -9.33 -2.62 -16.74
N ILE A 36 -8.76 -2.56 -17.95
CA ILE A 36 -8.26 -3.74 -18.67
C ILE A 36 -7.07 -4.34 -17.93
N ALA A 37 -6.09 -3.52 -17.55
CA ALA A 37 -4.90 -3.98 -16.84
C ALA A 37 -5.24 -4.68 -15.51
N MET A 38 -6.25 -4.16 -14.79
CA MET A 38 -6.75 -4.80 -13.57
C MET A 38 -7.39 -6.16 -13.81
N ARG A 39 -8.25 -6.23 -14.83
CA ARG A 39 -8.91 -7.48 -15.20
C ARG A 39 -7.86 -8.55 -15.54
N ASP A 40 -6.86 -8.17 -16.34
CA ASP A 40 -5.82 -9.08 -16.79
C ASP A 40 -4.93 -9.52 -15.62
N LYS A 41 -4.58 -8.60 -14.71
CA LYS A 41 -3.87 -8.91 -13.46
C LYS A 41 -4.66 -9.90 -12.59
N LYS A 42 -5.97 -9.68 -12.44
CA LYS A 42 -6.83 -10.57 -11.65
C LYS A 42 -6.91 -11.97 -12.28
N ALA A 43 -7.07 -12.05 -13.59
CA ALA A 43 -7.09 -13.31 -14.32
C ALA A 43 -5.77 -14.08 -14.14
N PHE A 44 -4.63 -13.40 -14.34
CA PHE A 44 -3.31 -13.99 -14.12
C PHE A 44 -3.13 -14.55 -12.71
N LEU A 45 -3.48 -13.77 -11.68
CA LEU A 45 -3.37 -14.22 -10.29
C LEU A 45 -4.31 -15.42 -10.00
N SER A 46 -5.52 -15.42 -10.56
CA SER A 46 -6.45 -16.53 -10.44
C SER A 46 -5.88 -17.83 -11.04
N ASP A 47 -5.25 -17.72 -12.21
CA ASP A 47 -4.64 -18.88 -12.86
C ASP A 47 -3.40 -19.38 -12.08
N GLN A 48 -2.61 -18.45 -11.50
CA GLN A 48 -1.50 -18.84 -10.62
C GLN A 48 -2.00 -19.55 -9.36
N CYS A 49 -3.09 -19.09 -8.75
CA CYS A 49 -3.68 -19.76 -7.58
C CYS A 49 -4.14 -21.20 -7.93
N LYS A 50 -4.83 -21.39 -9.05
CA LYS A 50 -5.28 -22.72 -9.51
C LYS A 50 -4.09 -23.67 -9.72
N GLU A 51 -3.03 -23.18 -10.34
CA GLU A 51 -1.83 -23.98 -10.59
C GLU A 51 -1.09 -24.33 -9.29
N ILE A 52 -1.05 -23.41 -8.31
CA ILE A 52 -0.53 -23.66 -6.97
C ILE A 52 -1.35 -24.75 -6.25
N GLU A 53 -2.68 -24.67 -6.33
CA GLU A 53 -3.58 -25.69 -5.76
C GLU A 53 -3.37 -27.07 -6.39
N GLU A 54 -3.22 -27.14 -7.69
CA GLU A 54 -2.97 -28.38 -8.43
C GLU A 54 -1.62 -28.99 -8.05
N ASN A 55 -0.55 -28.19 -7.98
CA ASN A 55 0.76 -28.66 -7.54
C ASN A 55 0.75 -29.14 -6.09
N ASN A 56 -0.03 -28.51 -5.22
CA ASN A 56 -0.21 -28.94 -3.83
C ASN A 56 -0.95 -30.29 -3.77
N ARG A 57 -2.00 -30.47 -4.56
CA ARG A 57 -2.74 -31.75 -4.64
C ARG A 57 -1.86 -32.90 -5.17
N MET A 58 -0.94 -32.59 -6.10
CA MET A 58 0.02 -33.55 -6.66
C MET A 58 1.25 -33.80 -5.76
N GLY A 59 1.38 -33.10 -4.64
CA GLY A 59 2.52 -33.22 -3.73
C GLY A 59 3.85 -32.64 -4.29
N LYS A 60 3.79 -31.80 -5.33
CA LYS A 60 4.97 -31.19 -5.97
C LYS A 60 5.45 -29.96 -5.20
N MET A 61 5.99 -30.17 -4.01
CA MET A 61 6.40 -29.10 -3.09
C MET A 61 7.46 -28.15 -3.66
N SER A 62 8.41 -28.64 -4.46
CA SER A 62 9.45 -27.79 -5.06
C SER A 62 8.88 -26.80 -6.07
N ASP A 63 7.94 -27.23 -6.91
CA ASP A 63 7.28 -26.38 -7.89
C ASP A 63 6.33 -25.38 -7.24
N LEU A 64 5.65 -25.80 -6.17
CA LEU A 64 4.84 -24.94 -5.32
C LEU A 64 5.67 -23.78 -4.75
N VAL A 65 6.79 -24.09 -4.07
CA VAL A 65 7.66 -23.08 -3.46
C VAL A 65 8.26 -22.14 -4.50
N LYS A 66 8.66 -22.68 -5.68
CA LYS A 66 9.18 -21.85 -6.78
C LYS A 66 8.12 -20.86 -7.27
N LYS A 67 6.90 -21.31 -7.52
CA LYS A 67 5.82 -20.44 -7.98
C LYS A 67 5.41 -19.37 -6.98
N ILE A 68 5.36 -19.70 -5.70
CA ILE A 68 5.13 -18.70 -4.64
C ILE A 68 6.23 -17.63 -4.65
N ARG A 69 7.48 -18.04 -4.84
CA ARG A 69 8.62 -17.11 -4.92
C ARG A 69 8.54 -16.22 -6.16
N ASP A 70 8.21 -16.80 -7.31
CA ASP A 70 8.09 -16.06 -8.58
C ASP A 70 6.92 -15.05 -8.54
N ALA A 71 5.82 -15.39 -7.85
CA ALA A 71 4.68 -14.50 -7.67
C ALA A 71 5.00 -13.28 -6.78
N LYS A 72 5.96 -13.41 -5.86
CA LYS A 72 6.37 -12.29 -4.99
C LYS A 72 7.10 -11.16 -5.71
N GLY A 73 7.82 -11.47 -6.78
CA GLY A 73 8.62 -10.47 -7.53
C GLY A 73 9.80 -9.89 -6.74
N THR A 74 10.73 -9.27 -7.44
CA THR A 74 11.88 -8.57 -6.84
C THR A 74 11.83 -7.10 -7.20
N LEU A 75 11.64 -6.24 -6.18
CA LEU A 75 11.73 -4.79 -6.32
C LEU A 75 13.18 -4.35 -6.09
N HIS A 76 13.82 -3.83 -7.13
CA HIS A 76 15.11 -3.16 -7.01
C HIS A 76 14.91 -1.64 -6.97
N ALA A 77 15.05 -1.05 -5.78
CA ALA A 77 15.08 0.40 -5.63
C ALA A 77 16.48 0.94 -5.98
N LYS A 78 16.56 1.86 -6.94
CA LYS A 78 17.79 2.66 -7.15
C LYS A 78 17.86 3.72 -6.05
N MET A 79 18.78 3.57 -5.11
CA MET A 79 19.06 4.60 -4.10
C MET A 79 20.04 5.62 -4.69
N GLY A 80 19.63 6.88 -4.69
CA GLY A 80 20.51 8.02 -5.01
C GLY A 80 21.40 8.39 -3.81
N THR A 81 22.35 9.30 -4.03
CA THR A 81 23.22 9.86 -2.97
C THR A 81 22.39 10.70 -2.00
N ILE A 82 22.61 10.53 -0.68
CA ILE A 82 21.92 11.27 0.39
C ILE A 82 22.96 11.90 1.31
N LYS A 83 22.65 13.06 1.88
CA LYS A 83 23.50 13.73 2.87
C LYS A 83 23.31 13.18 4.27
N ASP A 84 24.42 13.05 4.99
CA ASP A 84 24.43 12.80 6.43
C ASP A 84 23.97 14.05 7.21
N ARG A 85 24.06 13.99 8.56
CA ARG A 85 23.75 15.14 9.43
C ARG A 85 24.73 16.30 9.30
N ASN A 86 25.94 16.03 8.83
CA ASN A 86 27.04 17.01 8.67
C ASN A 86 27.06 17.59 7.25
N GLY A 87 26.14 17.18 6.38
CA GLY A 87 26.05 17.63 4.99
C GLY A 87 26.97 16.89 4.02
N MET A 88 27.63 15.80 4.47
CA MET A 88 28.47 14.96 3.62
C MET A 88 27.63 14.00 2.80
N ASP A 89 28.01 13.80 1.54
CA ASP A 89 27.30 12.89 0.63
C ASP A 89 27.62 11.42 0.99
N LEU A 90 26.56 10.65 1.30
CA LEU A 90 26.63 9.20 1.51
C LEU A 90 26.40 8.47 0.19
N THR A 91 27.29 7.56 -0.16
CA THR A 91 27.24 6.76 -1.40
C THR A 91 27.05 5.28 -1.12
N GLU A 92 27.45 4.80 0.06
CA GLU A 92 27.34 3.41 0.44
C GLU A 92 25.90 3.07 0.85
N ALA A 93 25.38 1.95 0.34
CA ALA A 93 23.98 1.55 0.54
C ALA A 93 23.62 1.35 2.02
N GLU A 94 24.54 0.79 2.83
CA GLU A 94 24.32 0.57 4.26
C GLU A 94 24.30 1.88 5.05
N ASP A 95 25.14 2.84 4.73
CA ASP A 95 25.13 4.15 5.36
C ASP A 95 23.89 4.95 5.01
N ILE A 96 23.46 4.90 3.75
CA ILE A 96 22.20 5.48 3.30
C ILE A 96 21.02 4.86 4.06
N LYS A 97 20.98 3.55 4.17
CA LYS A 97 19.93 2.83 4.90
C LYS A 97 19.91 3.20 6.39
N LYS A 98 21.09 3.25 7.02
CA LYS A 98 21.23 3.68 8.43
C LYS A 98 20.73 5.11 8.62
N ARG A 99 21.10 6.03 7.72
CA ARG A 99 20.65 7.42 7.77
C ARG A 99 19.12 7.53 7.66
N TRP A 100 18.48 6.73 6.79
CA TRP A 100 17.03 6.67 6.68
C TRP A 100 16.37 6.08 7.94
N GLN A 101 16.94 5.06 8.53
CA GLN A 101 16.45 4.49 9.79
C GLN A 101 16.48 5.52 10.93
N GLU A 102 17.56 6.29 11.04
CA GLU A 102 17.69 7.36 12.02
C GLU A 102 16.64 8.44 11.80
N TYR A 103 16.48 8.90 10.54
CA TYR A 103 15.53 9.95 10.19
C TYR A 103 14.07 9.54 10.45
N THR A 104 13.69 8.35 10.01
CA THR A 104 12.33 7.85 10.25
C THR A 104 12.06 7.64 11.73
N LYS A 105 13.01 7.12 12.48
CA LYS A 105 12.90 6.96 13.94
C LYS A 105 12.68 8.30 14.65
N GLU A 106 13.40 9.35 14.25
CA GLU A 106 13.22 10.69 14.80
C GLU A 106 11.87 11.31 14.39
N LEU A 107 11.47 11.12 13.13
CA LEU A 107 10.22 11.66 12.59
C LEU A 107 9.01 11.14 13.38
N TYR A 108 8.98 9.83 13.65
CA TYR A 108 7.87 9.18 14.37
C TYR A 108 8.00 9.17 15.90
N LYS A 109 9.18 9.51 16.45
CA LYS A 109 9.34 9.61 17.90
C LYS A 109 8.56 10.76 18.54
N LYS A 110 8.31 11.84 17.78
CA LYS A 110 7.53 12.97 18.25
C LYS A 110 6.06 12.63 18.52
N ASP A 111 5.51 11.69 17.74
CA ASP A 111 4.10 11.31 17.87
C ASP A 111 3.83 10.35 19.05
N LEU A 112 4.89 9.75 19.64
CA LEU A 112 4.76 8.80 20.73
C LEU A 112 4.68 9.48 22.11
N HIS A 113 4.99 10.76 22.23
CA HIS A 113 5.01 11.45 23.53
C HIS A 113 3.61 11.86 24.05
N ASP A 114 2.57 11.82 23.19
CA ASP A 114 1.19 12.19 23.61
C ASP A 114 0.33 11.00 24.09
N SER A 115 0.83 9.75 24.00
CA SER A 115 0.02 8.56 24.31
C SER A 115 0.34 7.84 25.62
N ASP A 116 1.29 8.31 26.43
CA ASP A 116 1.79 7.57 27.60
C ASP A 116 0.91 7.68 28.87
N ASN A 117 -0.31 8.24 28.80
CA ASN A 117 -1.20 8.39 29.96
C ASN A 117 -2.53 7.62 29.84
N HIS A 118 -2.62 6.58 29.02
CA HIS A 118 -3.73 5.66 29.10
C HIS A 118 -3.31 4.38 29.84
N ASP A 119 -3.31 4.45 31.17
CA ASP A 119 -3.55 3.31 32.06
C ASP A 119 -5.02 2.83 31.87
N GLY A 120 -5.35 2.53 30.63
CA GLY A 120 -6.61 1.89 30.29
C GLY A 120 -6.53 0.44 30.75
N VAL A 121 -7.05 0.17 31.94
CA VAL A 121 -7.48 -1.18 32.31
C VAL A 121 -8.42 -1.62 31.19
N ILE A 122 -7.92 -2.44 30.27
CA ILE A 122 -8.75 -3.10 29.26
C ILE A 122 -9.63 -4.07 30.04
N THR A 123 -10.81 -3.60 30.38
CA THR A 123 -11.83 -4.46 30.95
C THR A 123 -12.24 -5.46 29.86
N ASN A 124 -12.23 -6.75 30.19
CA ASN A 124 -12.65 -7.89 29.38
C ASN A 124 -14.13 -7.84 28.92
N LEU A 125 -14.69 -6.65 28.70
CA LEU A 125 -16.10 -6.42 28.41
C LEU A 125 -16.39 -6.18 26.92
N GLU A 126 -15.36 -6.05 26.08
CA GLU A 126 -15.60 -5.87 24.66
C GLU A 126 -15.86 -7.20 23.97
N PRO A 127 -16.89 -7.29 23.12
CA PRO A 127 -17.24 -8.51 22.44
C PRO A 127 -16.13 -9.00 21.50
N ASP A 128 -16.05 -10.30 21.32
CA ASP A 128 -15.14 -10.92 20.35
C ASP A 128 -15.34 -10.32 18.95
N ILE A 129 -14.26 -10.32 18.15
CA ILE A 129 -14.34 -9.86 16.76
C ILE A 129 -15.21 -10.85 15.99
N LEU A 130 -16.19 -10.33 15.26
CA LEU A 130 -17.12 -11.12 14.46
C LEU A 130 -16.61 -11.29 13.02
N GLU A 131 -16.93 -12.40 12.39
CA GLU A 131 -16.60 -12.67 11.00
C GLU A 131 -17.21 -11.62 10.04
N CYS A 132 -18.42 -11.14 10.36
CA CYS A 132 -19.06 -10.08 9.57
C CYS A 132 -18.31 -8.75 9.62
N GLU A 133 -17.64 -8.38 10.71
CA GLU A 133 -16.79 -7.18 10.80
C GLU A 133 -15.58 -7.33 9.89
N VAL A 134 -14.94 -8.51 9.90
CA VAL A 134 -13.82 -8.81 8.99
C VAL A 134 -14.29 -8.73 7.54
N LYS A 135 -15.41 -9.34 7.20
CA LYS A 135 -15.98 -9.33 5.84
C LYS A 135 -16.33 -7.93 5.36
N TRP A 136 -16.96 -7.13 6.22
CA TRP A 136 -17.31 -5.74 5.91
C TRP A 136 -16.05 -4.87 5.72
N THR A 137 -15.11 -4.97 6.65
CA THR A 137 -13.83 -4.23 6.59
C THR A 137 -13.05 -4.60 5.33
N PHE A 138 -13.01 -5.87 5.03
CA PHE A 138 -12.37 -6.41 3.85
C PHE A 138 -12.95 -5.85 2.55
N GLY A 139 -14.28 -5.82 2.43
CA GLY A 139 -14.97 -5.21 1.28
C GLY A 139 -14.72 -3.70 1.14
N SER A 140 -14.31 -3.03 2.22
CA SER A 140 -14.01 -1.60 2.23
C SER A 140 -12.57 -1.24 1.81
N ILE A 141 -11.67 -2.24 1.68
CA ILE A 141 -10.29 -2.00 1.25
C ILE A 141 -10.27 -1.63 -0.24
N THR A 142 -9.71 -0.47 -0.53
CA THR A 142 -9.58 0.02 -1.91
C THR A 142 -8.59 -0.83 -2.71
N MET A 143 -9.01 -1.17 -3.92
CA MET A 143 -8.19 -1.86 -4.92
C MET A 143 -6.99 -1.04 -5.37
N ASN A 144 -6.01 -1.71 -5.99
CA ASN A 144 -4.81 -1.08 -6.58
C ASN A 144 -3.95 -0.32 -5.59
N LYS A 145 -3.93 -0.77 -4.36
CA LYS A 145 -2.96 -0.30 -3.37
C LYS A 145 -1.73 -1.21 -3.39
N ALA A 146 -0.57 -0.61 -3.23
CA ALA A 146 0.67 -1.38 -3.10
C ALA A 146 0.60 -2.29 -1.87
N SER A 147 1.14 -3.51 -2.03
CA SER A 147 1.28 -4.48 -0.95
C SER A 147 2.23 -3.97 0.14
N GLY A 148 2.09 -4.51 1.34
CA GLY A 148 3.03 -4.28 2.44
C GLY A 148 4.31 -5.10 2.30
N GLY A 149 5.02 -5.29 3.40
CA GLY A 149 6.25 -6.10 3.44
C GLY A 149 6.04 -7.60 3.20
N ASP A 150 4.79 -8.05 3.25
CA ASP A 150 4.36 -9.41 2.90
C ASP A 150 4.24 -9.63 1.39
N GLU A 151 4.30 -8.56 0.61
CA GLU A 151 4.17 -8.55 -0.86
C GLU A 151 2.85 -9.16 -1.37
N ILE A 152 1.84 -9.34 -0.51
CA ILE A 152 0.54 -9.89 -0.86
C ILE A 152 -0.34 -8.80 -1.44
N PRO A 153 -0.69 -8.85 -2.74
CA PRO A 153 -1.57 -7.87 -3.34
C PRO A 153 -3.02 -8.06 -2.87
N VAL A 154 -3.76 -6.96 -2.74
CA VAL A 154 -5.16 -6.98 -2.28
C VAL A 154 -6.07 -7.83 -3.19
N GLU A 155 -5.74 -7.94 -4.45
CA GLU A 155 -6.49 -8.73 -5.44
C GLU A 155 -6.49 -10.23 -5.13
N LEU A 156 -5.44 -10.77 -4.49
CA LEU A 156 -5.43 -12.17 -4.02
C LEU A 156 -6.50 -12.42 -2.96
N PHE A 157 -6.65 -11.52 -2.03
CA PHE A 157 -7.69 -11.63 -1.02
C PHE A 157 -9.09 -11.67 -1.63
N GLN A 158 -9.32 -10.96 -2.73
CA GLN A 158 -10.62 -10.95 -3.40
C GLN A 158 -10.91 -12.23 -4.20
N ILE A 159 -9.87 -12.92 -4.67
CA ILE A 159 -10.01 -14.22 -5.32
C ILE A 159 -10.42 -15.28 -4.30
N LEU A 160 -9.85 -15.21 -3.09
CA LEU A 160 -10.01 -16.16 -2.00
C LEU A 160 -11.03 -15.66 -0.94
N THR A 161 -12.08 -14.97 -1.35
CA THR A 161 -12.94 -14.17 -0.47
C THR A 161 -13.38 -14.88 0.82
N ASP A 162 -13.99 -16.03 0.75
CA ASP A 162 -14.54 -16.71 1.94
C ASP A 162 -13.43 -17.37 2.79
N ASP A 163 -12.44 -17.97 2.15
CA ASP A 163 -11.33 -18.60 2.88
C ASP A 163 -10.40 -17.55 3.49
N ALA A 164 -10.13 -16.46 2.77
CA ALA A 164 -9.36 -15.34 3.31
C ALA A 164 -10.07 -14.70 4.52
N VAL A 165 -11.37 -14.54 4.48
CA VAL A 165 -12.15 -13.98 5.61
C VAL A 165 -12.04 -14.89 6.83
N LYS A 166 -12.19 -16.22 6.68
CA LYS A 166 -12.06 -17.17 7.81
C LYS A 166 -10.66 -17.14 8.44
N VAL A 167 -9.62 -17.15 7.61
CA VAL A 167 -8.24 -17.11 8.09
C VAL A 167 -7.97 -15.78 8.81
N LEU A 168 -8.35 -14.64 8.21
CA LEU A 168 -8.18 -13.33 8.82
C LEU A 168 -8.98 -13.19 10.11
N HIS A 169 -10.21 -13.71 10.17
CA HIS A 169 -11.03 -13.72 11.37
C HIS A 169 -10.33 -14.48 12.51
N SER A 170 -9.81 -15.68 12.23
CA SER A 170 -9.05 -16.45 13.21
C SER A 170 -7.83 -15.68 13.75
N ILE A 171 -7.07 -15.03 12.87
CA ILE A 171 -5.91 -14.22 13.25
C ILE A 171 -6.35 -13.00 14.08
N CYS A 172 -7.38 -12.28 13.65
CA CYS A 172 -7.89 -11.12 14.36
C CYS A 172 -8.40 -11.48 15.76
N GLN A 173 -9.13 -12.62 15.90
CA GLN A 173 -9.55 -13.13 17.20
C GLN A 173 -8.36 -13.48 18.10
N GLN A 174 -7.33 -14.11 17.54
CA GLN A 174 -6.13 -14.43 18.31
C GLN A 174 -5.44 -13.15 18.80
N ILE A 175 -5.28 -12.14 17.94
CA ILE A 175 -4.71 -10.84 18.32
C ILE A 175 -5.57 -10.20 19.43
N TRP A 176 -6.90 -10.24 19.28
CA TRP A 176 -7.83 -9.67 20.25
C TRP A 176 -7.70 -10.30 21.64
N LYS A 177 -7.62 -11.64 21.70
CA LYS A 177 -7.50 -12.40 22.95
C LYS A 177 -6.11 -12.31 23.60
N THR A 178 -5.06 -12.34 22.78
CA THR A 178 -3.69 -12.41 23.28
C THR A 178 -2.99 -11.05 23.38
N GLN A 179 -3.54 -10.01 22.76
CA GLN A 179 -2.92 -8.70 22.60
C GLN A 179 -1.57 -8.74 21.88
N GLN A 180 -1.29 -9.85 21.19
CA GLN A 180 -0.03 -10.06 20.50
C GLN A 180 -0.21 -9.98 18.99
N TRP A 181 0.46 -9.02 18.37
CA TRP A 181 0.47 -8.86 16.92
C TRP A 181 1.52 -9.75 16.28
N PRO A 182 1.23 -10.35 15.10
CA PRO A 182 2.25 -11.02 14.31
C PRO A 182 3.43 -10.10 14.01
N GLN A 183 4.65 -10.65 14.03
CA GLN A 183 5.87 -9.85 13.85
C GLN A 183 5.90 -9.14 12.48
N ASP A 184 5.39 -9.80 11.43
CA ASP A 184 5.34 -9.22 10.09
C ASP A 184 4.33 -8.07 9.99
N TRP A 185 3.28 -8.06 10.83
CA TRP A 185 2.31 -6.97 10.88
C TRP A 185 2.82 -5.72 11.60
N LYS A 186 3.85 -5.89 12.44
CA LYS A 186 4.54 -4.79 13.11
C LYS A 186 5.56 -4.08 12.22
N ARG A 187 5.83 -4.62 11.02
CA ARG A 187 6.81 -4.08 10.08
C ARG A 187 6.13 -3.24 9.02
N SER A 188 6.69 -2.06 8.78
CA SER A 188 6.29 -1.19 7.69
C SER A 188 7.42 -1.08 6.69
N VAL A 189 7.09 -1.10 5.40
CA VAL A 189 8.02 -0.77 4.32
C VAL A 189 7.85 0.70 4.00
N PHE A 190 8.90 1.49 4.09
CA PHE A 190 8.86 2.90 3.74
C PHE A 190 9.30 3.10 2.29
N ILE A 191 8.47 3.78 1.51
CA ILE A 191 8.83 4.29 0.18
C ILE A 191 9.11 5.78 0.31
N LEU A 192 10.23 6.18 -0.28
CA LEU A 192 10.76 7.52 -0.22
C LEU A 192 10.48 8.22 -1.55
N ILE A 193 9.61 9.23 -1.54
CA ILE A 193 9.25 10.00 -2.73
C ILE A 193 9.91 11.36 -2.65
N PRO A 194 10.80 11.72 -3.59
CA PRO A 194 11.42 13.05 -3.59
C PRO A 194 10.37 14.12 -3.86
N LYS A 195 10.37 15.17 -3.04
CA LYS A 195 9.50 16.35 -3.21
C LYS A 195 10.03 17.31 -4.28
N LYS A 196 11.32 17.22 -4.59
CA LYS A 196 12.04 18.08 -5.56
C LYS A 196 13.04 17.23 -6.35
N ASP A 197 13.36 17.69 -7.54
CA ASP A 197 14.46 17.10 -8.31
C ASP A 197 15.78 17.22 -7.55
N ASN A 198 16.66 16.20 -7.67
CA ASN A 198 17.96 16.13 -6.98
C ASN A 198 17.89 16.26 -5.46
N ALA A 199 16.85 15.69 -4.83
CA ALA A 199 16.72 15.68 -3.39
C ALA A 199 17.87 14.85 -2.76
N LYS A 200 18.76 15.52 -2.00
CA LYS A 200 19.87 14.89 -1.27
C LYS A 200 19.65 14.83 0.24
N GLU A 201 18.69 15.54 0.78
CA GLU A 201 18.37 15.57 2.20
C GLU A 201 17.11 14.76 2.49
N CYS A 202 17.09 14.02 3.60
CA CYS A 202 15.93 13.21 4.00
C CYS A 202 14.65 14.06 4.15
N SER A 203 14.74 15.30 4.60
CA SER A 203 13.65 16.27 4.73
C SER A 203 12.97 16.61 3.41
N ASN A 204 13.70 16.49 2.30
CA ASN A 204 13.18 16.71 0.94
C ASN A 204 12.45 15.51 0.36
N TYR A 205 12.20 14.48 1.15
CA TYR A 205 11.41 13.33 0.77
C TYR A 205 10.11 13.26 1.57
N GLN A 206 9.10 12.72 0.93
CA GLN A 206 7.88 12.26 1.59
C GLN A 206 8.02 10.76 1.83
N THR A 207 7.86 10.35 3.07
CA THR A 207 7.84 8.92 3.43
C THR A 207 6.41 8.40 3.37
N ILE A 208 6.20 7.31 2.66
CA ILE A 208 4.92 6.59 2.65
C ILE A 208 5.16 5.22 3.26
N ALA A 209 4.45 4.91 4.34
CA ALA A 209 4.52 3.62 5.00
C ALA A 209 3.54 2.64 4.36
N PHE A 210 4.04 1.48 3.94
CA PHE A 210 3.23 0.37 3.48
C PHE A 210 3.19 -0.71 4.56
N ILE A 211 1.99 -1.03 4.99
CA ILE A 211 1.70 -2.14 5.90
C ILE A 211 0.90 -3.21 5.18
N SER A 212 0.92 -4.44 5.66
CA SER A 212 0.18 -5.56 5.07
C SER A 212 -1.31 -5.25 4.96
N HIS A 213 -1.96 -5.75 3.93
CA HIS A 213 -3.41 -5.58 3.79
C HIS A 213 -4.19 -6.28 4.91
N ALA A 214 -3.69 -7.41 5.38
CA ALA A 214 -4.25 -8.13 6.52
C ALA A 214 -4.20 -7.28 7.80
N SER A 215 -3.07 -6.62 8.07
CA SER A 215 -2.95 -5.72 9.23
C SER A 215 -3.89 -4.51 9.14
N LYS A 216 -4.12 -3.98 7.92
CA LYS A 216 -5.11 -2.90 7.70
C LYS A 216 -6.53 -3.31 8.06
N VAL A 217 -6.91 -4.58 7.85
CA VAL A 217 -8.22 -5.10 8.26
C VAL A 217 -8.38 -4.96 9.76
N MET A 218 -7.41 -5.47 10.54
CA MET A 218 -7.46 -5.38 12.01
C MET A 218 -7.49 -3.93 12.51
N LEU A 219 -6.62 -3.06 11.97
CA LEU A 219 -6.59 -1.64 12.34
C LEU A 219 -7.92 -0.94 12.06
N LYS A 220 -8.59 -1.28 10.96
CA LYS A 220 -9.87 -0.71 10.61
C LYS A 220 -11.01 -1.20 11.51
N ILE A 221 -10.98 -2.46 11.93
CA ILE A 221 -11.91 -2.99 12.93
C ILE A 221 -11.75 -2.21 14.23
N LEU A 222 -10.50 -2.04 14.71
CA LEU A 222 -10.22 -1.24 15.91
C LEU A 222 -10.72 0.21 15.76
N GLN A 223 -10.43 0.85 14.63
CA GLN A 223 -10.92 2.21 14.36
C GLN A 223 -12.45 2.34 14.38
N THR A 224 -13.17 1.29 14.00
CA THR A 224 -14.64 1.31 13.98
C THR A 224 -15.25 1.10 15.36
N ARG A 225 -14.51 0.42 16.26
CA ARG A 225 -14.93 0.14 17.64
C ARG A 225 -14.59 1.26 18.63
N LEU A 226 -13.63 2.15 18.27
CA LEU A 226 -13.26 3.36 19.04
C LEU A 226 -14.19 4.53 18.73
#